data_e4855f5d5bb863067e3c021de72cf0cd
#
_entry.id   e4855f5d5bb863067e3c021de72cf0cd
#
_cell.length_a   1.000
_cell.length_b   1.000
_cell.length_c   1.000
_cell.angle_alpha   90.00
_cell.angle_beta   90.00
_cell.angle_gamma   90.00
#
_symmetry.space_group_name_H-M   'P 1'
#
loop_
_entity.id
_entity.type
_entity.pdbx_description
1 polymer ?
#
loop_
_entity_poly.entity_id
_entity_poly.type
_entity_poly.pdbx_seq_one_letter_code
_entity_poly.pdbx_strand_id
1 'polypeptide(L)'
;MSNGIVPTIKLSMELTKVLADIEMNGLHINTDILTSIKVKFEKELVDLQKYLNDKVKYFMGDTPINLDSPEDRSVLFYSMKVTDKKMWATRFNIGYELRGNTKKPKRRTNFESIQDFYIEINSLARPIFKTHGTICHNCQGTGKYIYMKKDGTPSNVKRKCKTCDEKGLLFTNKDERAGLKLKPRNVIDCSAMGFKTDKEILESYLSTASDEVHEFLVKYIRYSAIRTYLRTFVDGMQKAISKDGMVHPQFMQCVTSTGRLSSRNPNFQNMPRGNTFPVRECITSRFKGGKILEGDYSQLEFRVAGFLADDKQVLKDVKNEVDVHSYTARILGVSRQKAKSDTFKPLYGGILGTPKQMQYYRAFKNKYSGITRWHRELQNEALMSNKIKLPSGRQYFFPNVERLRSGSVTNSTAIKNYPVQGFATADLLPIALINLKNLLTKRNLKTIICNTVHDSIVLDVYPDEEQQAITTLKEAMMSLSNECEERYGFKYTMPVGIELKLGNDWLNMKEVYKSNG
;
A
#
# COMPACT_ATOMS: atom_id res chain seq x y z
N MET A 1 26.85 -24.79 -11.16
CA MET A 1 26.15 -23.63 -10.57
C MET A 1 26.98 -22.40 -10.91
N SER A 2 26.39 -21.36 -11.51
CA SER A 2 27.16 -20.14 -11.82
C SER A 2 27.60 -19.48 -10.52
N ASN A 3 28.87 -19.09 -10.41
CA ASN A 3 29.50 -18.49 -9.22
C ASN A 3 28.75 -17.27 -8.61
N GLY A 4 27.70 -16.80 -9.24
CA GLY A 4 26.94 -15.62 -8.79
C GLY A 4 25.68 -15.88 -7.95
N ILE A 5 25.17 -17.10 -7.88
CA ILE A 5 23.97 -17.43 -7.09
C ILE A 5 24.36 -17.75 -5.64
N VAL A 6 25.53 -18.31 -5.42
CA VAL A 6 26.01 -18.74 -4.09
C VAL A 6 26.06 -17.61 -3.06
N PRO A 7 26.57 -16.40 -3.35
CA PRO A 7 26.61 -15.32 -2.35
C PRO A 7 25.22 -14.87 -1.87
N THR A 8 24.23 -14.79 -2.76
CA THR A 8 22.86 -14.38 -2.39
C THR A 8 22.12 -15.45 -1.60
N ILE A 9 22.39 -16.74 -1.88
CA ILE A 9 21.86 -17.86 -1.08
C ILE A 9 22.47 -17.81 0.32
N LYS A 10 23.79 -17.65 0.43
CA LYS A 10 24.49 -17.52 1.72
C LYS A 10 23.92 -16.35 2.54
N LEU A 11 23.77 -15.18 1.91
CA LEU A 11 23.14 -14.01 2.55
C LEU A 11 21.74 -14.33 3.08
N SER A 12 20.90 -15.01 2.28
CA SER A 12 19.55 -15.37 2.69
C SER A 12 19.53 -16.36 3.86
N MET A 13 20.46 -17.30 3.92
CA MET A 13 20.60 -18.24 5.03
C MET A 13 21.08 -17.55 6.32
N GLU A 14 22.03 -16.62 6.23
CA GLU A 14 22.47 -15.81 7.37
C GLU A 14 21.35 -14.92 7.86
N LEU A 15 20.62 -14.25 6.95
CA LEU A 15 19.47 -13.43 7.27
C LEU A 15 18.37 -14.21 7.97
N THR A 16 18.11 -15.48 7.58
CA THR A 16 17.10 -16.32 8.23
C THR A 16 17.31 -16.41 9.74
N LYS A 17 18.56 -16.52 10.19
CA LYS A 17 18.89 -16.57 11.63
C LYS A 17 18.55 -15.24 12.31
N VAL A 18 18.87 -14.10 11.67
CA VAL A 18 18.56 -12.78 12.21
C VAL A 18 17.05 -12.54 12.26
N LEU A 19 16.32 -12.95 11.22
CA LEU A 19 14.86 -12.84 11.21
C LEU A 19 14.21 -13.71 12.29
N ALA A 20 14.70 -14.93 12.52
CA ALA A 20 14.25 -15.77 13.62
C ALA A 20 14.45 -15.08 14.99
N ASP A 21 15.60 -14.44 15.22
CA ASP A 21 15.82 -13.67 16.42
C ASP A 21 14.84 -12.48 16.54
N ILE A 22 14.57 -11.75 15.44
CA ILE A 22 13.61 -10.63 15.42
C ILE A 22 12.19 -11.14 15.73
N GLU A 23 11.78 -12.26 15.14
CA GLU A 23 10.49 -12.90 15.41
C GLU A 23 10.39 -13.35 16.88
N MET A 24 11.42 -13.96 17.43
CA MET A 24 11.47 -14.36 18.84
C MET A 24 11.49 -13.15 19.78
N ASN A 25 12.22 -12.10 19.43
CA ASN A 25 12.23 -10.87 20.18
C ASN A 25 10.85 -10.22 20.22
N GLY A 26 10.16 -10.11 19.09
CA GLY A 26 8.87 -9.43 18.98
C GLY A 26 8.94 -7.94 19.33
N LEU A 27 7.76 -7.34 19.46
CA LEU A 27 7.58 -5.94 19.84
C LEU A 27 6.66 -5.87 21.06
N HIS A 28 7.05 -5.07 22.05
CA HIS A 28 6.22 -4.83 23.23
C HIS A 28 5.11 -3.83 22.91
N ILE A 29 3.89 -4.17 23.30
CA ILE A 29 2.69 -3.37 23.07
C ILE A 29 2.15 -2.87 24.41
N ASN A 30 2.14 -1.55 24.57
CA ASN A 30 1.43 -0.90 25.67
C ASN A 30 -0.08 -1.00 25.41
N THR A 31 -0.74 -1.89 26.13
CA THR A 31 -2.16 -2.20 25.97
C THR A 31 -3.08 -1.04 26.36
N ASP A 32 -2.68 -0.18 27.29
CA ASP A 32 -3.46 0.96 27.74
C ASP A 32 -3.50 2.03 26.65
N ILE A 33 -2.35 2.31 26.03
CA ILE A 33 -2.27 3.22 24.87
C ILE A 33 -3.08 2.64 23.70
N LEU A 34 -2.94 1.36 23.40
CA LEU A 34 -3.69 0.72 22.32
C LEU A 34 -5.20 0.79 22.55
N THR A 35 -5.64 0.58 23.80
CA THR A 35 -7.06 0.68 24.19
C THR A 35 -7.56 2.13 24.06
N SER A 36 -6.79 3.11 24.49
CA SER A 36 -7.12 4.53 24.35
C SER A 36 -7.28 4.93 22.88
N ILE A 37 -6.37 4.49 22.02
CA ILE A 37 -6.46 4.66 20.56
C ILE A 37 -7.74 4.03 20.02
N LYS A 38 -8.05 2.80 20.43
CA LYS A 38 -9.26 2.09 20.01
C LYS A 38 -10.51 2.89 20.35
N VAL A 39 -10.69 3.25 21.60
CA VAL A 39 -11.86 4.00 22.08
C VAL A 39 -12.04 5.31 21.32
N LYS A 40 -10.95 6.06 21.12
CA LYS A 40 -10.98 7.32 20.35
C LYS A 40 -11.52 7.12 18.94
N PHE A 41 -10.98 6.15 18.19
CA PHE A 41 -11.36 5.94 16.79
C PHE A 41 -12.68 5.21 16.63
N GLU A 42 -13.09 4.36 17.58
CA GLU A 42 -14.44 3.76 17.61
C GLU A 42 -15.51 4.83 17.78
N LYS A 43 -15.29 5.81 18.68
CA LYS A 43 -16.20 6.96 18.85
C LYS A 43 -16.33 7.77 17.56
N GLU A 44 -15.20 8.14 16.94
CA GLU A 44 -15.20 8.86 15.64
C GLU A 44 -15.91 8.04 14.55
N LEU A 45 -15.71 6.72 14.53
CA LEU A 45 -16.36 5.82 13.57
C LEU A 45 -17.88 5.83 13.73
N VAL A 46 -18.38 5.76 14.96
CA VAL A 46 -19.83 5.81 15.27
C VAL A 46 -20.45 7.14 14.82
N ASP A 47 -19.79 8.27 15.10
CA ASP A 47 -20.25 9.59 14.68
C ASP A 47 -20.31 9.73 13.15
N LEU A 48 -19.27 9.26 12.46
CA LEU A 48 -19.24 9.22 11.00
C LEU A 48 -20.29 8.29 10.41
N GLN A 49 -20.49 7.12 11.02
CA GLN A 49 -21.51 6.15 10.59
C GLN A 49 -22.92 6.75 10.66
N LYS A 50 -23.23 7.43 11.77
CA LYS A 50 -24.52 8.12 11.95
C LYS A 50 -24.73 9.16 10.85
N TYR A 51 -23.75 10.07 10.67
CA TYR A 51 -23.81 11.09 9.62
C TYR A 51 -24.01 10.46 8.23
N LEU A 52 -23.23 9.43 7.90
CA LEU A 52 -23.31 8.77 6.58
C LEU A 52 -24.67 8.09 6.39
N ASN A 53 -25.22 7.44 7.39
CA ASN A 53 -26.54 6.81 7.32
C ASN A 53 -27.65 7.85 7.06
N ASP A 54 -27.62 8.98 7.76
CA ASP A 54 -28.57 10.08 7.57
C ASP A 54 -28.49 10.66 6.14
N LYS A 55 -27.28 10.88 5.66
CA LYS A 55 -27.04 11.36 4.29
C LYS A 55 -27.39 10.32 3.22
N VAL A 56 -27.11 9.04 3.45
CA VAL A 56 -27.55 7.96 2.54
C VAL A 56 -29.08 7.95 2.44
N LYS A 57 -29.80 8.08 3.55
CA LYS A 57 -31.26 8.18 3.53
C LYS A 57 -31.75 9.42 2.76
N TYR A 58 -31.07 10.55 2.90
CA TYR A 58 -31.37 11.76 2.15
C TYR A 58 -31.17 11.56 0.64
N PHE A 59 -30.04 10.95 0.21
CA PHE A 59 -29.73 10.75 -1.21
C PHE A 59 -30.52 9.61 -1.86
N MET A 60 -30.82 8.55 -1.13
CA MET A 60 -31.38 7.30 -1.66
C MET A 60 -32.87 7.09 -1.33
N GLY A 61 -33.43 7.87 -0.39
CA GLY A 61 -34.73 7.59 0.22
C GLY A 61 -34.62 6.38 1.14
N ASP A 62 -35.63 5.50 1.08
CA ASP A 62 -35.68 4.29 1.90
C ASP A 62 -34.94 3.08 1.28
N THR A 63 -34.22 3.27 0.16
CA THR A 63 -33.40 2.21 -0.45
C THR A 63 -32.31 1.76 0.51
N PRO A 64 -32.25 0.48 0.89
CA PRO A 64 -31.17 -0.01 1.75
C PRO A 64 -29.83 0.03 0.99
N ILE A 65 -28.84 0.70 1.57
CA ILE A 65 -27.47 0.80 1.03
C ILE A 65 -26.50 0.29 2.10
N ASN A 66 -25.73 -0.71 1.70
CA ASN A 66 -24.60 -1.19 2.48
C ASN A 66 -23.32 -0.52 2.01
N LEU A 67 -22.77 0.41 2.80
CA LEU A 67 -21.51 1.11 2.47
C LEU A 67 -20.28 0.19 2.40
N ASP A 68 -20.40 -1.07 2.82
CA ASP A 68 -19.35 -2.08 2.67
C ASP A 68 -19.41 -2.83 1.34
N SER A 69 -20.58 -2.84 0.72
CA SER A 69 -20.80 -3.46 -0.60
C SER A 69 -20.22 -2.58 -1.71
N PRO A 70 -19.28 -3.06 -2.52
CA PRO A 70 -18.79 -2.31 -3.68
C PRO A 70 -19.89 -1.96 -4.68
N GLU A 71 -20.91 -2.83 -4.79
CA GLU A 71 -22.06 -2.61 -5.68
C GLU A 71 -22.95 -1.48 -5.18
N ASP A 72 -23.32 -1.51 -3.89
CA ASP A 72 -24.17 -0.49 -3.29
C ASP A 72 -23.49 0.88 -3.28
N ARG A 73 -22.18 0.90 -3.03
CA ARG A 73 -21.37 2.12 -3.18
C ARG A 73 -21.39 2.65 -4.61
N SER A 74 -21.19 1.76 -5.60
CA SER A 74 -21.27 2.16 -7.00
C SER A 74 -22.63 2.79 -7.34
N VAL A 75 -23.72 2.18 -6.84
CA VAL A 75 -25.08 2.69 -7.02
C VAL A 75 -25.27 4.04 -6.36
N LEU A 76 -24.83 4.20 -5.10
CA LEU A 76 -24.93 5.45 -4.35
C LEU A 76 -24.13 6.59 -5.01
N PHE A 77 -22.88 6.34 -5.34
CA PHE A 77 -21.97 7.39 -5.83
C PHE A 77 -22.31 7.82 -7.28
N TYR A 78 -22.60 6.88 -8.15
CA TYR A 78 -22.81 7.18 -9.57
C TYR A 78 -24.30 7.25 -9.99
N SER A 79 -25.22 6.95 -9.07
CA SER A 79 -26.67 7.02 -9.32
C SER A 79 -27.14 6.13 -10.48
N MET A 80 -26.40 5.06 -10.72
CA MET A 80 -26.65 4.10 -11.80
C MET A 80 -26.46 2.67 -11.30
N LYS A 81 -27.30 1.75 -11.75
CA LYS A 81 -27.22 0.32 -11.47
C LYS A 81 -26.96 -0.46 -12.76
N VAL A 82 -25.92 -1.27 -12.78
CA VAL A 82 -25.64 -2.20 -13.89
C VAL A 82 -26.72 -3.25 -13.96
N THR A 83 -27.32 -3.43 -15.14
CA THR A 83 -28.45 -4.34 -15.37
C THR A 83 -28.01 -5.75 -15.68
N ASP A 84 -26.91 -5.90 -16.44
CA ASP A 84 -26.29 -7.17 -16.78
C ASP A 84 -24.78 -7.10 -16.55
N LYS A 85 -24.33 -7.70 -15.45
CA LYS A 85 -22.90 -7.69 -15.05
C LYS A 85 -22.01 -8.46 -16.04
N LYS A 86 -22.56 -9.49 -16.72
CA LYS A 86 -21.79 -10.29 -17.68
C LYS A 86 -21.53 -9.49 -18.95
N MET A 87 -22.59 -8.88 -19.50
CA MET A 87 -22.46 -7.99 -20.66
C MET A 87 -21.59 -6.78 -20.35
N TRP A 88 -21.76 -6.17 -19.17
CA TRP A 88 -20.91 -5.09 -18.66
C TRP A 88 -19.44 -5.47 -18.64
N ALA A 89 -19.10 -6.62 -18.01
CA ALA A 89 -17.72 -7.10 -17.95
C ALA A 89 -17.14 -7.40 -19.33
N THR A 90 -17.92 -7.96 -20.23
CA THR A 90 -17.51 -8.24 -21.60
C THR A 90 -17.27 -6.95 -22.38
N ARG A 91 -18.22 -6.01 -22.36
CA ARG A 91 -18.16 -4.77 -23.14
C ARG A 91 -17.00 -3.87 -22.77
N PHE A 92 -16.72 -3.73 -21.47
CA PHE A 92 -15.62 -2.92 -20.97
C PHE A 92 -14.31 -3.71 -20.80
N ASN A 93 -14.29 -4.98 -21.21
CA ASN A 93 -13.18 -5.92 -21.07
C ASN A 93 -12.61 -5.95 -19.64
N ILE A 94 -13.52 -6.12 -18.66
CA ILE A 94 -13.22 -6.17 -17.25
C ILE A 94 -12.81 -7.60 -16.86
N GLY A 95 -11.84 -7.72 -15.95
CA GLY A 95 -11.37 -8.99 -15.42
C GLY A 95 -9.89 -9.20 -15.67
N TYR A 96 -9.47 -10.46 -15.61
CA TYR A 96 -8.07 -10.87 -15.73
C TYR A 96 -7.92 -11.87 -16.87
N GLU A 97 -6.74 -11.88 -17.47
CA GLU A 97 -6.30 -12.87 -18.45
C GLU A 97 -4.98 -13.49 -17.99
N LEU A 98 -4.72 -14.71 -18.40
CA LEU A 98 -3.42 -15.32 -18.21
C LEU A 98 -2.49 -14.85 -19.34
N ARG A 99 -1.35 -14.26 -18.96
CA ARG A 99 -0.24 -13.98 -19.88
C ARG A 99 0.96 -14.79 -19.39
N GLY A 100 1.18 -15.92 -20.03
CA GLY A 100 2.04 -16.98 -19.50
C GLY A 100 1.43 -17.52 -18.19
N ASN A 101 2.24 -17.67 -17.15
CA ASN A 101 1.79 -18.13 -15.83
C ASN A 101 1.29 -17.00 -14.91
N THR A 102 1.18 -15.77 -15.41
CA THR A 102 0.82 -14.61 -14.59
C THR A 102 -0.59 -14.12 -14.93
N LYS A 103 -1.44 -14.01 -13.91
CA LYS A 103 -2.78 -13.42 -14.00
C LYS A 103 -2.64 -11.89 -14.08
N LYS A 104 -2.95 -11.30 -15.23
CA LYS A 104 -2.89 -9.84 -15.46
C LYS A 104 -4.27 -9.26 -15.75
N PRO A 105 -4.53 -8.00 -15.38
CA PRO A 105 -5.76 -7.33 -15.78
C PRO A 105 -5.88 -7.29 -17.30
N LYS A 106 -7.06 -7.55 -17.80
CA LYS A 106 -7.38 -7.38 -19.23
C LYS A 106 -7.18 -5.93 -19.65
N ARG A 107 -6.77 -5.73 -20.89
CA ARG A 107 -6.68 -4.38 -21.46
C ARG A 107 -8.09 -3.83 -21.65
N ARG A 108 -8.40 -2.69 -21.04
CA ARG A 108 -9.71 -2.05 -21.12
C ARG A 108 -10.07 -1.70 -22.56
N THR A 109 -11.38 -1.68 -22.88
CA THR A 109 -11.89 -1.20 -24.16
C THR A 109 -11.47 0.25 -24.38
N ASN A 110 -10.99 0.59 -25.56
CA ASN A 110 -10.78 1.98 -25.95
C ASN A 110 -12.08 2.51 -26.60
N PHE A 111 -12.46 3.72 -26.25
CA PHE A 111 -13.54 4.46 -26.89
C PHE A 111 -12.95 5.62 -27.68
N GLU A 112 -13.53 5.93 -28.83
CA GLU A 112 -13.07 7.02 -29.70
C GLU A 112 -13.38 8.38 -29.09
N SER A 113 -14.52 8.47 -28.38
CA SER A 113 -14.91 9.66 -27.66
C SER A 113 -15.48 9.35 -26.28
N ILE A 114 -15.56 10.37 -25.41
CA ILE A 114 -16.24 10.26 -24.12
C ILE A 114 -17.75 10.06 -24.29
N GLN A 115 -18.31 10.54 -25.39
CA GLN A 115 -19.73 10.37 -25.70
C GLN A 115 -20.05 8.91 -25.99
N ASP A 116 -19.23 8.21 -26.79
CA ASP A 116 -19.38 6.79 -27.06
C ASP A 116 -19.32 5.97 -25.78
N PHE A 117 -18.42 6.34 -24.89
CA PHE A 117 -18.35 5.72 -23.56
C PHE A 117 -19.65 5.89 -22.76
N TYR A 118 -20.25 7.10 -22.75
CA TYR A 118 -21.53 7.32 -22.06
C TYR A 118 -22.73 6.62 -22.74
N ILE A 119 -22.75 6.52 -24.07
CA ILE A 119 -23.77 5.74 -24.80
C ILE A 119 -23.73 4.29 -24.31
N GLU A 120 -22.54 3.70 -24.24
CA GLU A 120 -22.38 2.32 -23.77
C GLU A 120 -22.75 2.15 -22.29
N ILE A 121 -22.40 3.09 -21.43
CA ILE A 121 -22.84 3.06 -20.03
C ILE A 121 -24.37 3.06 -19.95
N ASN A 122 -25.02 3.96 -20.67
CA ASN A 122 -26.46 4.12 -20.62
C ASN A 122 -27.24 2.91 -21.23
N SER A 123 -26.59 2.14 -22.09
CA SER A 123 -27.15 0.89 -22.61
C SER A 123 -27.10 -0.26 -21.61
N LEU A 124 -26.09 -0.28 -20.73
CA LEU A 124 -25.77 -1.38 -19.81
C LEU A 124 -26.07 -1.09 -18.34
N ALA A 125 -26.30 0.17 -18.00
CA ALA A 125 -26.69 0.60 -16.67
C ALA A 125 -27.89 1.55 -16.73
N ARG A 126 -28.76 1.45 -15.72
CA ARG A 126 -29.97 2.30 -15.63
C ARG A 126 -29.82 3.29 -14.48
N PRO A 127 -30.29 4.55 -14.65
CA PRO A 127 -30.42 5.48 -13.56
C PRO A 127 -31.34 4.93 -12.48
N ILE A 128 -31.02 5.25 -11.23
CA ILE A 128 -31.82 4.88 -10.07
C ILE A 128 -32.59 6.09 -9.54
N PHE A 129 -33.74 5.81 -8.93
CA PHE A 129 -34.60 6.81 -8.34
C PHE A 129 -34.72 6.56 -6.84
N LYS A 130 -34.97 7.60 -6.05
CA LYS A 130 -35.26 7.46 -4.63
C LYS A 130 -36.44 6.50 -4.45
N THR A 131 -36.42 5.74 -3.36
CA THR A 131 -37.50 4.81 -3.08
C THR A 131 -38.31 5.27 -1.87
N HIS A 132 -39.55 4.80 -1.80
CA HIS A 132 -40.41 4.87 -0.65
C HIS A 132 -40.66 3.46 -0.14
N GLY A 133 -40.33 3.21 1.12
CA GLY A 133 -40.53 1.92 1.80
C GLY A 133 -41.89 1.86 2.46
N THR A 134 -42.69 0.85 2.13
CA THR A 134 -43.95 0.54 2.83
C THR A 134 -43.83 -0.81 3.52
N ILE A 135 -44.50 -0.95 4.67
CA ILE A 135 -44.51 -2.22 5.38
C ILE A 135 -45.06 -3.32 4.47
N CYS A 136 -44.35 -4.41 4.37
CA CYS A 136 -44.80 -5.55 3.57
C CYS A 136 -46.08 -6.13 4.15
N HIS A 137 -47.13 -6.13 3.36
CA HIS A 137 -48.47 -6.60 3.77
C HIS A 137 -48.47 -8.11 4.08
N ASN A 138 -47.56 -8.91 3.48
CA ASN A 138 -47.52 -10.36 3.67
C ASN A 138 -46.83 -10.79 4.97
N CYS A 139 -45.80 -10.08 5.43
CA CYS A 139 -45.08 -10.41 6.64
C CYS A 139 -45.21 -9.33 7.76
N GLN A 140 -45.96 -8.29 7.49
CA GLN A 140 -46.21 -7.19 8.44
C GLN A 140 -44.89 -6.61 9.02
N GLY A 141 -43.87 -6.46 8.18
CA GLY A 141 -42.58 -5.88 8.57
C GLY A 141 -41.56 -6.85 9.11
N THR A 142 -41.93 -8.10 9.40
CA THR A 142 -41.03 -9.06 10.07
C THR A 142 -40.01 -9.73 9.13
N GLY A 143 -40.19 -9.60 7.82
CA GLY A 143 -39.38 -10.31 6.79
C GLY A 143 -39.59 -11.81 6.73
N LYS A 144 -40.35 -12.38 7.68
CA LYS A 144 -40.66 -13.80 7.79
C LYS A 144 -42.13 -13.97 8.15
N TYR A 145 -42.70 -15.13 7.78
CA TYR A 145 -44.06 -15.48 8.16
C TYR A 145 -44.18 -16.91 8.60
N ILE A 146 -45.16 -17.19 9.46
CA ILE A 146 -45.53 -18.55 9.86
C ILE A 146 -46.51 -19.07 8.80
N TYR A 147 -46.19 -20.16 8.12
CA TYR A 147 -47.12 -20.78 7.17
C TYR A 147 -48.05 -21.77 7.92
N MET A 148 -49.27 -21.86 7.44
CA MET A 148 -50.21 -22.85 7.91
C MET A 148 -49.94 -24.20 7.25
N LYS A 149 -49.86 -25.27 8.04
CA LYS A 149 -49.74 -26.62 7.52
C LYS A 149 -51.05 -27.07 6.87
N LYS A 150 -51.02 -28.18 6.14
CA LYS A 150 -52.20 -28.75 5.47
C LYS A 150 -53.35 -29.12 6.47
N ASP A 151 -52.99 -29.38 7.72
CA ASP A 151 -53.88 -29.68 8.83
C ASP A 151 -54.49 -28.42 9.51
N GLY A 152 -54.19 -27.26 8.99
CA GLY A 152 -54.64 -25.97 9.54
C GLY A 152 -53.88 -25.46 10.76
N THR A 153 -52.83 -26.18 11.21
CA THR A 153 -52.02 -25.75 12.36
C THR A 153 -50.85 -24.84 11.89
N PRO A 154 -50.47 -23.85 12.72
CA PRO A 154 -49.31 -23.02 12.40
C PRO A 154 -47.99 -23.84 12.48
N SER A 155 -47.08 -23.58 11.56
CA SER A 155 -45.77 -24.20 11.58
C SER A 155 -44.87 -23.60 12.67
N ASN A 156 -44.11 -24.43 13.37
CA ASN A 156 -43.09 -23.93 14.30
C ASN A 156 -41.87 -23.28 13.61
N VAL A 157 -41.76 -23.43 12.26
CA VAL A 157 -40.66 -22.88 11.48
C VAL A 157 -41.14 -21.65 10.70
N LYS A 158 -40.51 -20.51 10.94
CA LYS A 158 -40.75 -19.29 10.17
C LYS A 158 -40.11 -19.41 8.77
N ARG A 159 -40.90 -19.13 7.73
CA ARG A 159 -40.39 -19.07 6.35
C ARG A 159 -40.03 -17.64 5.96
N LYS A 160 -39.08 -17.52 5.07
CA LYS A 160 -38.68 -16.25 4.46
C LYS A 160 -39.83 -15.65 3.64
N CYS A 161 -40.08 -14.37 3.81
CA CYS A 161 -41.08 -13.69 3.02
C CYS A 161 -40.53 -13.39 1.61
N LYS A 162 -41.06 -14.10 0.63
CA LYS A 162 -40.68 -13.92 -0.77
C LYS A 162 -41.17 -12.58 -1.34
N THR A 163 -42.24 -12.00 -0.81
CA THR A 163 -42.84 -10.74 -1.30
C THR A 163 -41.92 -9.56 -1.09
N CYS A 164 -41.20 -9.51 0.02
CA CYS A 164 -40.27 -8.43 0.35
C CYS A 164 -38.80 -8.88 0.41
N ASP A 165 -38.52 -10.11 -0.01
CA ASP A 165 -37.17 -10.68 0.02
C ASP A 165 -36.50 -10.54 1.41
N GLU A 166 -37.21 -10.97 2.47
CA GLU A 166 -36.82 -10.88 3.90
C GLU A 166 -36.64 -9.45 4.47
N LYS A 167 -36.83 -8.41 3.66
CA LYS A 167 -36.57 -7.01 4.09
C LYS A 167 -37.64 -6.42 5.00
N GLY A 168 -38.82 -7.03 5.06
CA GLY A 168 -39.97 -6.52 5.80
C GLY A 168 -40.66 -5.31 5.13
N LEU A 169 -40.02 -4.71 4.14
CA LEU A 169 -40.48 -3.52 3.41
C LEU A 169 -40.57 -3.79 1.91
N LEU A 170 -41.55 -3.17 1.27
CA LEU A 170 -41.67 -3.08 -0.19
C LEU A 170 -41.25 -1.68 -0.61
N PHE A 171 -40.41 -1.58 -1.65
CA PHE A 171 -39.88 -0.32 -2.13
C PHE A 171 -40.51 0.04 -3.48
N THR A 172 -41.03 1.26 -3.59
CA THR A 172 -41.53 1.85 -4.82
C THR A 172 -40.69 3.04 -5.22
N ASN A 173 -40.43 3.24 -6.50
CA ASN A 173 -39.68 4.38 -6.98
C ASN A 173 -40.46 5.68 -6.77
N LYS A 174 -39.74 6.75 -6.40
CA LYS A 174 -40.17 8.15 -6.51
C LYS A 174 -39.68 8.71 -7.84
N ASP A 175 -40.19 9.86 -8.25
CA ASP A 175 -39.75 10.53 -9.48
C ASP A 175 -38.38 11.20 -9.36
N GLU A 176 -37.88 11.33 -8.15
CA GLU A 176 -36.61 11.99 -7.86
C GLU A 176 -35.42 11.04 -8.05
N ARG A 177 -34.43 11.47 -8.86
CA ARG A 177 -33.20 10.71 -9.08
C ARG A 177 -32.35 10.59 -7.80
N ALA A 178 -31.96 9.37 -7.48
CA ALA A 178 -31.22 9.04 -6.27
C ALA A 178 -29.70 9.18 -6.44
N GLY A 179 -28.99 9.19 -5.30
CA GLY A 179 -27.52 9.11 -5.23
C GLY A 179 -26.79 10.42 -5.46
N LEU A 180 -25.44 10.35 -5.46
CA LEU A 180 -24.54 11.52 -5.53
C LEU A 180 -24.32 12.01 -6.97
N LYS A 181 -24.76 11.28 -7.98
CA LYS A 181 -24.72 11.64 -9.41
C LYS A 181 -23.31 11.92 -9.95
N LEU A 182 -22.27 11.28 -9.39
CA LEU A 182 -20.93 11.39 -9.93
C LEU A 182 -20.88 10.85 -11.36
N LYS A 183 -20.07 11.47 -12.22
CA LYS A 183 -19.91 11.04 -13.61
C LYS A 183 -18.58 10.29 -13.78
N PRO A 184 -18.58 9.02 -14.23
CA PRO A 184 -17.33 8.32 -14.51
C PRO A 184 -16.57 9.03 -15.62
N ARG A 185 -15.24 9.13 -15.49
CA ARG A 185 -14.40 9.93 -16.40
C ARG A 185 -14.01 9.16 -17.65
N ASN A 186 -13.82 7.87 -17.50
CA ASN A 186 -13.46 6.96 -18.59
C ASN A 186 -13.64 5.49 -18.15
N VAL A 187 -13.33 4.55 -19.06
CA VAL A 187 -13.47 3.10 -18.84
C VAL A 187 -12.62 2.56 -17.67
N ILE A 188 -11.56 3.28 -17.26
CA ILE A 188 -10.72 2.87 -16.13
C ILE A 188 -11.51 2.93 -14.83
N ASP A 189 -12.49 3.80 -14.72
CA ASP A 189 -13.38 3.93 -13.58
C ASP A 189 -14.42 2.77 -13.48
N CYS A 190 -14.56 1.93 -14.51
CA CYS A 190 -15.45 0.77 -14.47
C CYS A 190 -14.82 -0.41 -13.67
N SER A 191 -15.66 -1.13 -12.94
CA SER A 191 -15.32 -2.35 -12.18
C SER A 191 -16.34 -3.45 -12.48
N ALA A 192 -16.09 -4.67 -12.02
CA ALA A 192 -17.03 -5.79 -12.21
C ALA A 192 -18.39 -5.57 -11.52
N MET A 193 -18.44 -4.71 -10.51
CA MET A 193 -19.64 -4.38 -9.74
C MET A 193 -20.28 -3.03 -10.15
N GLY A 194 -19.91 -2.49 -11.30
CA GLY A 194 -20.33 -1.18 -11.77
C GLY A 194 -19.16 -0.20 -11.84
N PHE A 195 -19.10 0.80 -10.97
CA PHE A 195 -18.04 1.80 -10.96
C PHE A 195 -17.16 1.67 -9.73
N LYS A 196 -15.90 2.08 -9.85
CA LYS A 196 -14.94 2.08 -8.74
C LYS A 196 -15.26 3.16 -7.71
N THR A 197 -15.06 2.79 -6.45
CA THR A 197 -15.28 3.66 -5.29
C THR A 197 -14.11 3.58 -4.31
N ASP A 198 -12.91 3.28 -4.82
CA ASP A 198 -11.69 3.32 -4.04
C ASP A 198 -11.25 4.78 -3.75
N LYS A 199 -10.40 4.94 -2.75
CA LYS A 199 -9.97 6.24 -2.22
C LYS A 199 -9.45 7.17 -3.32
N GLU A 200 -8.56 6.69 -4.17
CA GLU A 200 -7.93 7.51 -5.23
C GLU A 200 -8.96 8.05 -6.22
N ILE A 201 -9.94 7.23 -6.58
CA ILE A 201 -11.04 7.63 -7.45
C ILE A 201 -11.91 8.67 -6.75
N LEU A 202 -12.31 8.46 -5.50
CA LEU A 202 -13.17 9.39 -4.77
C LEU A 202 -12.46 10.74 -4.50
N GLU A 203 -11.18 10.72 -4.13
CA GLU A 203 -10.38 11.94 -3.96
C GLU A 203 -10.31 12.79 -5.23
N SER A 204 -10.33 12.17 -6.40
CA SER A 204 -10.31 12.90 -7.67
C SER A 204 -11.59 13.68 -7.98
N TYR A 205 -12.70 13.41 -7.28
CA TYR A 205 -13.94 14.16 -7.41
C TYR A 205 -14.05 15.34 -6.44
N LEU A 206 -13.19 15.43 -5.40
CA LEU A 206 -13.28 16.46 -4.37
C LEU A 206 -13.22 17.89 -4.94
N SER A 207 -12.43 18.12 -6.00
CA SER A 207 -12.28 19.45 -6.60
C SER A 207 -13.44 19.87 -7.50
N THR A 208 -14.34 18.96 -7.88
CA THR A 208 -15.43 19.21 -8.84
C THR A 208 -16.82 18.93 -8.28
N ALA A 209 -16.88 18.37 -7.07
CA ALA A 209 -18.14 18.05 -6.40
C ALA A 209 -18.82 19.32 -5.85
N SER A 210 -20.15 19.31 -5.77
CA SER A 210 -20.88 20.31 -4.98
C SER A 210 -20.53 20.20 -3.50
N ASP A 211 -20.72 21.28 -2.73
CA ASP A 211 -20.35 21.32 -1.31
C ASP A 211 -20.91 20.16 -0.51
N GLU A 212 -22.17 19.80 -0.72
CA GLU A 212 -22.82 18.68 -0.03
C GLU A 212 -22.20 17.31 -0.40
N VAL A 213 -21.91 17.11 -1.68
CA VAL A 213 -21.25 15.88 -2.16
C VAL A 213 -19.81 15.83 -1.70
N HIS A 214 -19.11 16.96 -1.73
CA HIS A 214 -17.75 17.09 -1.22
C HIS A 214 -17.66 16.69 0.26
N GLU A 215 -18.54 17.26 1.11
CA GLU A 215 -18.57 16.92 2.54
C GLU A 215 -18.83 15.42 2.75
N PHE A 216 -19.79 14.85 2.02
CA PHE A 216 -20.07 13.41 2.09
C PHE A 216 -18.85 12.57 1.72
N LEU A 217 -18.17 12.90 0.61
CA LEU A 217 -16.99 12.18 0.15
C LEU A 217 -15.85 12.25 1.16
N VAL A 218 -15.56 13.43 1.72
CA VAL A 218 -14.52 13.60 2.74
C VAL A 218 -14.81 12.72 3.97
N LYS A 219 -16.04 12.76 4.47
CA LYS A 219 -16.43 11.96 5.64
C LYS A 219 -16.46 10.45 5.34
N TYR A 220 -16.89 10.07 4.14
CA TYR A 220 -16.85 8.67 3.70
C TYR A 220 -15.41 8.13 3.58
N ILE A 221 -14.50 8.90 2.97
CA ILE A 221 -13.08 8.53 2.86
C ILE A 221 -12.47 8.36 4.26
N ARG A 222 -12.77 9.28 5.19
CA ARG A 222 -12.32 9.20 6.58
C ARG A 222 -12.89 7.97 7.30
N TYR A 223 -14.19 7.70 7.16
CA TYR A 223 -14.86 6.52 7.70
C TYR A 223 -14.20 5.21 7.22
N SER A 224 -14.00 5.09 5.92
CA SER A 224 -13.38 3.90 5.32
C SER A 224 -11.94 3.70 5.79
N ALA A 225 -11.18 4.79 5.95
CA ALA A 225 -9.82 4.77 6.45
C ALA A 225 -9.75 4.33 7.92
N ILE A 226 -10.60 4.91 8.81
CA ILE A 226 -10.66 4.54 10.23
C ILE A 226 -11.08 3.08 10.39
N ARG A 227 -12.07 2.63 9.64
CA ARG A 227 -12.54 1.24 9.71
C ARG A 227 -11.45 0.25 9.32
N THR A 228 -10.71 0.55 8.25
CA THR A 228 -9.55 -0.26 7.85
C THR A 228 -8.48 -0.24 8.92
N TYR A 229 -8.20 0.93 9.49
CA TYR A 229 -7.22 1.12 10.55
C TYR A 229 -7.55 0.30 11.80
N LEU A 230 -8.78 0.43 12.32
CA LEU A 230 -9.22 -0.33 13.49
C LEU A 230 -9.13 -1.84 13.23
N ARG A 231 -9.73 -2.32 12.16
CA ARG A 231 -9.76 -3.76 11.85
C ARG A 231 -8.37 -4.35 11.64
N THR A 232 -7.51 -3.67 10.86
CA THR A 232 -6.24 -4.24 10.42
C THR A 232 -5.15 -4.08 11.47
N PHE A 233 -5.05 -2.89 12.07
CA PHE A 233 -3.93 -2.56 12.94
C PHE A 233 -4.30 -2.67 14.42
N VAL A 234 -5.41 -2.10 14.86
CA VAL A 234 -5.78 -2.11 16.29
C VAL A 234 -6.27 -3.49 16.72
N ASP A 235 -7.34 -3.99 16.12
CA ASP A 235 -7.90 -5.30 16.44
C ASP A 235 -6.96 -6.44 16.04
N GLY A 236 -6.22 -6.26 14.93
CA GLY A 236 -5.21 -7.21 14.48
C GLY A 236 -4.09 -7.39 15.52
N MET A 237 -3.60 -6.29 16.10
CA MET A 237 -2.62 -6.34 17.19
C MET A 237 -3.22 -6.93 18.46
N GLN A 238 -4.40 -6.46 18.90
CA GLN A 238 -5.04 -7.00 20.11
C GLN A 238 -5.17 -8.52 20.10
N LYS A 239 -5.47 -9.10 18.93
CA LYS A 239 -5.57 -10.56 18.74
C LYS A 239 -4.22 -11.26 18.75
N ALA A 240 -3.15 -10.55 18.43
CA ALA A 240 -1.81 -11.10 18.30
C ALA A 240 -0.95 -10.91 19.56
N ILE A 241 -1.39 -10.11 20.54
CA ILE A 241 -0.68 -9.90 21.79
C ILE A 241 -0.65 -11.20 22.59
N SER A 242 0.55 -11.67 22.92
CA SER A 242 0.81 -12.80 23.80
C SER A 242 0.63 -12.42 25.29
N LYS A 243 0.68 -13.41 26.18
CA LYS A 243 0.46 -13.21 27.62
C LYS A 243 1.47 -12.26 28.28
N ASP A 244 2.65 -12.14 27.71
CA ASP A 244 3.75 -11.27 28.16
C ASP A 244 3.71 -9.85 27.55
N GLY A 245 2.63 -9.50 26.82
CA GLY A 245 2.47 -8.19 26.21
C GLY A 245 3.23 -8.01 24.89
N MET A 246 3.74 -9.09 24.33
CA MET A 246 4.53 -9.06 23.11
C MET A 246 3.70 -9.42 21.87
N VAL A 247 4.08 -8.88 20.71
CA VAL A 247 3.60 -9.32 19.40
C VAL A 247 4.76 -9.80 18.56
N HIS A 248 4.65 -11.00 18.02
CA HIS A 248 5.67 -11.68 17.25
C HIS A 248 5.27 -11.76 15.76
N PRO A 249 5.69 -10.78 14.91
CA PRO A 249 5.43 -10.83 13.48
C PRO A 249 6.22 -11.97 12.83
N GLN A 250 5.65 -12.58 11.80
CA GLN A 250 6.36 -13.55 10.99
C GLN A 250 6.93 -12.87 9.75
N PHE A 251 8.23 -13.01 9.51
CA PHE A 251 8.89 -12.50 8.31
C PHE A 251 9.00 -13.57 7.24
N MET A 252 8.76 -13.18 6.00
CA MET A 252 8.85 -14.07 4.85
C MET A 252 9.83 -13.51 3.84
N GLN A 253 10.84 -14.31 3.51
CA GLN A 253 11.71 -14.10 2.37
C GLN A 253 11.08 -14.70 1.10
N CYS A 254 11.49 -14.25 -0.07
CA CYS A 254 11.14 -14.85 -1.38
C CYS A 254 9.65 -14.86 -1.75
N VAL A 255 8.79 -14.10 -1.05
CA VAL A 255 7.36 -13.98 -1.38
C VAL A 255 7.13 -12.87 -2.39
N THR A 256 7.86 -11.76 -2.26
CA THR A 256 7.75 -10.63 -3.20
C THR A 256 8.62 -10.86 -4.42
N SER A 257 8.16 -10.42 -5.59
CA SER A 257 8.94 -10.56 -6.84
C SER A 257 10.25 -9.76 -6.83
N THR A 258 10.37 -8.75 -5.98
CA THR A 258 11.58 -7.93 -5.83
C THR A 258 12.59 -8.51 -4.84
N GLY A 259 12.18 -9.49 -4.02
CA GLY A 259 12.98 -10.03 -2.92
C GLY A 259 12.87 -9.24 -1.61
N ARG A 260 12.03 -8.18 -1.57
CA ARG A 260 11.70 -7.48 -0.31
C ARG A 260 11.14 -8.47 0.71
N LEU A 261 11.47 -8.25 1.98
CA LEU A 261 10.80 -8.93 3.07
C LEU A 261 9.31 -8.58 3.07
N SER A 262 8.49 -9.53 3.45
CA SER A 262 7.10 -9.29 3.81
C SER A 262 6.84 -9.84 5.21
N SER A 263 5.83 -9.32 5.91
CA SER A 263 5.45 -9.85 7.21
C SER A 263 3.95 -10.13 7.30
N ARG A 264 3.59 -11.02 8.22
CA ARG A 264 2.20 -11.40 8.52
C ARG A 264 2.03 -11.71 10.01
N ASN A 265 0.79 -11.76 10.44
CA ASN A 265 0.37 -12.19 11.79
C ASN A 265 1.01 -11.41 12.96
N PRO A 266 0.95 -10.09 12.99
CA PRO A 266 0.41 -9.12 12.03
C PRO A 266 1.43 -8.62 11.01
N ASN A 267 0.95 -7.84 9.99
CA ASN A 267 1.85 -7.24 9.01
C ASN A 267 2.39 -5.89 9.51
N PHE A 268 3.59 -5.89 10.08
CA PHE A 268 4.27 -4.68 10.54
C PHE A 268 4.99 -3.89 9.43
N GLN A 269 5.14 -4.47 8.23
CA GLN A 269 5.73 -3.76 7.09
C GLN A 269 4.84 -2.61 6.55
N ASN A 270 3.53 -2.68 6.81
CA ASN A 270 2.56 -1.70 6.31
C ASN A 270 1.96 -0.82 7.43
N MET A 271 2.60 -0.74 8.60
CA MET A 271 2.11 0.09 9.70
C MET A 271 2.04 1.56 9.33
N PRO A 272 0.91 2.24 9.62
CA PRO A 272 0.78 3.67 9.36
C PRO A 272 1.90 4.47 10.03
N ARG A 273 2.38 5.48 9.33
CA ARG A 273 3.35 6.47 9.86
C ARG A 273 2.60 7.79 10.15
N GLY A 274 3.01 8.46 11.21
CA GLY A 274 2.51 9.79 11.58
C GLY A 274 1.20 9.78 12.39
N ASN A 275 0.74 10.98 12.74
CA ASN A 275 -0.29 11.20 13.78
C ASN A 275 -1.72 10.99 13.31
N THR A 276 -1.96 10.80 12.00
CA THR A 276 -3.32 10.55 11.47
C THR A 276 -3.88 9.22 11.98
N PHE A 277 -3.01 8.23 12.15
CA PHE A 277 -3.31 6.90 12.66
C PHE A 277 -2.16 6.45 13.59
N PRO A 278 -2.16 6.85 14.87
CA PRO A 278 -0.99 6.83 15.73
C PRO A 278 -0.70 5.45 16.36
N VAL A 279 -0.95 4.36 15.67
CA VAL A 279 -0.79 3.00 16.21
C VAL A 279 0.65 2.68 16.65
N ARG A 280 1.66 3.37 16.10
CA ARG A 280 3.06 3.21 16.55
C ARG A 280 3.32 3.72 17.96
N GLU A 281 2.43 4.58 18.50
CA GLU A 281 2.52 5.09 19.86
C GLU A 281 2.41 3.99 20.92
N CYS A 282 1.65 2.91 20.64
CA CYS A 282 1.55 1.80 21.56
C CYS A 282 2.76 0.84 21.55
N ILE A 283 3.74 1.04 20.64
CA ILE A 283 4.95 0.22 20.55
C ILE A 283 6.04 0.88 21.38
N THR A 284 6.35 0.29 22.53
CA THR A 284 7.26 0.80 23.53
C THR A 284 8.35 -0.23 23.85
N SER A 285 9.39 0.18 24.57
CA SER A 285 10.40 -0.77 25.05
C SER A 285 9.81 -1.78 26.05
N ARG A 286 10.25 -3.04 25.96
CA ARG A 286 9.98 -4.08 26.98
C ARG A 286 10.77 -3.86 28.25
N PHE A 287 11.85 -3.11 28.16
CA PHE A 287 12.72 -2.82 29.30
C PHE A 287 12.19 -1.59 30.04
N LYS A 288 12.06 -1.69 31.36
CA LYS A 288 11.70 -0.53 32.18
C LYS A 288 12.76 0.56 32.05
N GLY A 289 12.37 1.73 31.53
CA GLY A 289 13.28 2.84 31.22
C GLY A 289 14.03 2.71 29.89
N GLY A 290 13.78 1.64 29.13
CA GLY A 290 14.31 1.49 27.78
C GLY A 290 13.64 2.40 26.76
N LYS A 291 14.17 2.43 25.54
CA LYS A 291 13.69 3.28 24.43
C LYS A 291 13.62 2.51 23.11
N ILE A 292 12.91 3.08 22.14
CA ILE A 292 12.91 2.58 20.76
C ILE A 292 13.85 3.45 19.92
N LEU A 293 14.77 2.80 19.19
CA LEU A 293 15.69 3.43 18.24
C LEU A 293 15.38 2.92 16.83
N GLU A 294 15.08 3.84 15.91
CA GLU A 294 14.89 3.52 14.48
C GLU A 294 16.01 4.14 13.67
N GLY A 295 16.63 3.35 12.81
CA GLY A 295 17.56 3.81 11.78
C GLY A 295 16.93 3.63 10.41
N ASP A 296 16.87 4.69 9.61
CA ASP A 296 16.28 4.71 8.26
C ASP A 296 17.32 5.13 7.23
N TYR A 297 17.40 4.45 6.09
CA TYR A 297 18.27 4.85 5.00
C TYR A 297 17.67 6.01 4.22
N SER A 298 18.43 7.07 4.03
CA SER A 298 17.98 8.25 3.27
C SER A 298 18.03 7.97 1.77
N GLN A 299 16.85 7.91 1.11
CA GLN A 299 16.71 7.76 -0.34
C GLN A 299 17.47 6.55 -0.91
N LEU A 300 17.48 5.40 -0.22
CA LEU A 300 18.29 4.24 -0.58
C LEU A 300 18.07 3.80 -2.04
N GLU A 301 16.83 3.72 -2.50
CA GLU A 301 16.51 3.30 -3.87
C GLU A 301 17.08 4.25 -4.93
N PHE A 302 17.08 5.57 -4.68
CA PHE A 302 17.69 6.54 -5.59
C PHE A 302 19.22 6.39 -5.66
N ARG A 303 19.86 6.18 -4.51
CA ARG A 303 21.31 5.93 -4.40
C ARG A 303 21.69 4.62 -5.10
N VAL A 304 20.92 3.57 -4.88
CA VAL A 304 21.10 2.27 -5.55
C VAL A 304 20.96 2.39 -7.06
N ALA A 305 19.95 3.12 -7.55
CA ALA A 305 19.80 3.33 -8.98
C ALA A 305 20.99 4.09 -9.58
N GLY A 306 21.47 5.12 -8.87
CA GLY A 306 22.69 5.86 -9.25
C GLY A 306 23.94 4.96 -9.30
N PHE A 307 24.08 4.06 -8.33
CA PHE A 307 25.17 3.08 -8.29
C PHE A 307 25.08 2.09 -9.45
N LEU A 308 23.94 1.43 -9.63
CA LEU A 308 23.74 0.41 -10.67
C LEU A 308 23.86 1.00 -12.09
N ALA A 309 23.48 2.26 -12.26
CA ALA A 309 23.55 2.98 -13.53
C ALA A 309 24.90 3.66 -13.78
N ASP A 310 25.82 3.64 -12.82
CA ASP A 310 27.04 4.48 -12.80
C ASP A 310 26.74 5.95 -13.19
N ASP A 311 25.68 6.52 -12.58
CA ASP A 311 25.23 7.88 -12.89
C ASP A 311 26.00 8.92 -12.08
N LYS A 312 26.91 9.64 -12.76
CA LYS A 312 27.78 10.66 -12.13
C LYS A 312 26.99 11.84 -11.58
N GLN A 313 25.82 12.18 -12.17
CA GLN A 313 24.99 13.27 -11.68
C GLN A 313 24.28 12.90 -10.39
N VAL A 314 23.81 11.65 -10.24
CA VAL A 314 23.28 11.14 -8.98
C VAL A 314 24.36 11.22 -7.90
N LEU A 315 25.58 10.75 -8.16
CA LEU A 315 26.68 10.82 -7.20
C LEU A 315 26.98 12.27 -6.78
N LYS A 316 26.99 13.20 -7.75
CA LYS A 316 27.20 14.62 -7.48
C LYS A 316 26.08 15.21 -6.63
N ASP A 317 24.83 14.93 -6.97
CA ASP A 317 23.67 15.43 -6.21
C ASP A 317 23.61 14.88 -4.78
N VAL A 318 23.94 13.60 -4.61
CA VAL A 318 24.01 12.96 -3.28
C VAL A 318 25.12 13.59 -2.43
N LYS A 319 26.33 13.79 -2.98
CA LYS A 319 27.44 14.46 -2.28
C LYS A 319 27.16 15.91 -1.93
N ASN A 320 26.38 16.61 -2.75
CA ASN A 320 25.97 18.00 -2.53
C ASN A 320 24.67 18.11 -1.71
N GLU A 321 24.17 17.01 -1.15
CA GLU A 321 22.96 16.96 -0.31
C GLU A 321 21.71 17.55 -0.99
N VAL A 322 21.58 17.38 -2.31
CA VAL A 322 20.46 17.93 -3.08
C VAL A 322 19.17 17.23 -2.65
N ASP A 323 18.21 18.00 -2.14
CA ASP A 323 16.86 17.51 -1.87
C ASP A 323 16.07 17.31 -3.17
N VAL A 324 16.07 16.08 -3.69
CA VAL A 324 15.38 15.73 -4.94
C VAL A 324 13.87 15.94 -4.84
N HIS A 325 13.28 15.81 -3.64
CA HIS A 325 11.85 16.10 -3.44
C HIS A 325 11.53 17.58 -3.55
N SER A 326 12.38 18.46 -3.00
CA SER A 326 12.25 19.90 -3.17
C SER A 326 12.47 20.35 -4.61
N TYR A 327 13.41 19.72 -5.31
CA TYR A 327 13.60 19.94 -6.75
C TYR A 327 12.34 19.59 -7.55
N THR A 328 11.75 18.43 -7.26
CA THR A 328 10.48 17.97 -7.87
C THR A 328 9.34 18.94 -7.57
N ALA A 329 9.19 19.34 -6.29
CA ALA A 329 8.15 20.25 -5.82
C ALA A 329 8.17 21.58 -6.59
N ARG A 330 9.37 22.13 -6.81
CA ARG A 330 9.56 23.38 -7.58
C ARG A 330 9.09 23.25 -9.02
N ILE A 331 9.42 22.16 -9.71
CA ILE A 331 9.01 21.94 -11.12
C ILE A 331 7.49 21.71 -11.21
N LEU A 332 6.92 20.92 -10.30
CA LEU A 332 5.49 20.62 -10.31
C LEU A 332 4.63 21.77 -9.79
N GLY A 333 5.19 22.71 -9.03
CA GLY A 333 4.45 23.78 -8.37
C GLY A 333 3.57 23.26 -7.23
N VAL A 334 4.04 22.27 -6.47
CA VAL A 334 3.33 21.63 -5.35
C VAL A 334 4.19 21.65 -4.08
N SER A 335 3.57 21.32 -2.93
CA SER A 335 4.34 21.15 -1.69
C SER A 335 5.32 19.98 -1.77
N ARG A 336 6.43 20.06 -1.03
CA ARG A 336 7.44 18.98 -0.93
C ARG A 336 6.81 17.62 -0.56
N GLN A 337 5.85 17.62 0.34
CA GLN A 337 5.15 16.40 0.76
C GLN A 337 4.34 15.78 -0.39
N LYS A 338 3.65 16.61 -1.19
CA LYS A 338 2.90 16.14 -2.36
C LYS A 338 3.83 15.66 -3.49
N ALA A 339 5.00 16.28 -3.65
CA ALA A 339 5.99 15.89 -4.65
C ALA A 339 6.60 14.50 -4.41
N LYS A 340 6.63 14.00 -3.16
CA LYS A 340 7.22 12.70 -2.82
C LYS A 340 6.66 11.55 -3.67
N SER A 341 5.37 11.56 -3.95
CA SER A 341 4.71 10.52 -4.76
C SER A 341 5.14 10.53 -6.23
N ASP A 342 5.59 11.69 -6.75
CA ASP A 342 5.98 11.86 -8.16
C ASP A 342 7.50 11.78 -8.37
N THR A 343 8.30 12.07 -7.32
CA THR A 343 9.76 12.20 -7.42
C THR A 343 10.41 10.96 -8.03
N PHE A 344 10.04 9.78 -7.61
CA PHE A 344 10.68 8.54 -8.06
C PHE A 344 9.89 7.77 -9.13
N LYS A 345 8.77 8.31 -9.61
CA LYS A 345 8.06 7.68 -10.75
C LYS A 345 8.94 7.50 -12.00
N PRO A 346 9.74 8.52 -12.43
CA PRO A 346 10.64 8.32 -13.57
C PRO A 346 11.79 7.36 -13.30
N LEU A 347 12.19 7.17 -12.03
CA LEU A 347 13.18 6.17 -11.62
C LEU A 347 12.74 4.74 -12.01
N TYR A 348 11.44 4.48 -11.98
CA TYR A 348 10.83 3.20 -12.37
C TYR A 348 10.22 3.23 -13.77
N GLY A 349 10.58 4.24 -14.58
CA GLY A 349 10.14 4.37 -15.95
C GLY A 349 8.78 5.01 -16.16
N GLY A 350 8.21 5.68 -15.16
CA GLY A 350 7.02 6.49 -15.31
C GLY A 350 7.20 7.58 -16.36
N ILE A 351 6.26 7.67 -17.31
CA ILE A 351 6.30 8.64 -18.41
C ILE A 351 4.94 9.32 -18.64
N LEU A 352 3.89 8.80 -18.02
CA LEU A 352 2.51 9.28 -18.18
C LEU A 352 2.05 10.06 -16.95
N GLY A 353 1.29 11.11 -17.18
CA GLY A 353 0.75 11.97 -16.14
C GLY A 353 0.18 13.26 -16.72
N THR A 354 -0.06 14.24 -15.86
CA THR A 354 -0.43 15.59 -16.29
C THR A 354 0.72 16.23 -17.12
N PRO A 355 0.46 17.29 -17.91
CA PRO A 355 1.52 17.97 -18.67
C PRO A 355 2.72 18.39 -17.81
N LYS A 356 2.48 18.90 -16.58
CA LYS A 356 3.56 19.24 -15.62
C LYS A 356 4.34 18.02 -15.14
N GLN A 357 3.66 16.90 -14.85
CA GLN A 357 4.33 15.65 -14.48
C GLN A 357 5.18 15.13 -15.63
N MET A 358 4.65 15.13 -16.86
CA MET A 358 5.44 14.72 -18.04
C MET A 358 6.65 15.62 -18.27
N GLN A 359 6.52 16.94 -18.06
CA GLN A 359 7.65 17.88 -18.10
C GLN A 359 8.71 17.52 -17.05
N TYR A 360 8.29 17.26 -15.82
CA TYR A 360 9.19 16.80 -14.76
C TYR A 360 9.89 15.49 -15.12
N TYR A 361 9.16 14.49 -15.64
CA TYR A 361 9.76 13.20 -16.01
C TYR A 361 10.81 13.33 -17.13
N ARG A 362 10.60 14.24 -18.08
CA ARG A 362 11.61 14.58 -19.10
C ARG A 362 12.82 15.26 -18.47
N ALA A 363 12.62 16.23 -17.60
CA ALA A 363 13.71 16.91 -16.89
C ALA A 363 14.53 15.95 -16.04
N PHE A 364 13.89 15.02 -15.33
CA PHE A 364 14.55 13.96 -14.56
C PHE A 364 15.43 13.08 -15.46
N LYS A 365 14.89 12.60 -16.58
CA LYS A 365 15.64 11.75 -17.53
C LYS A 365 16.83 12.45 -18.15
N ASN A 366 16.70 13.74 -18.44
CA ASN A 366 17.80 14.54 -18.98
C ASN A 366 18.87 14.79 -17.92
N LYS A 367 18.46 15.09 -16.69
CA LYS A 367 19.38 15.32 -15.57
C LYS A 367 20.15 14.05 -15.20
N TYR A 368 19.46 12.92 -15.08
CA TYR A 368 20.05 11.63 -14.72
C TYR A 368 20.16 10.72 -15.96
N SER A 369 21.03 11.15 -16.88
CA SER A 369 21.19 10.49 -18.17
C SER A 369 21.78 9.08 -18.07
N GLY A 370 22.60 8.81 -17.03
CA GLY A 370 23.11 7.49 -16.71
C GLY A 370 21.99 6.49 -16.40
N ILE A 371 21.03 6.88 -15.55
CA ILE A 371 19.84 6.05 -15.26
C ILE A 371 19.04 5.81 -16.55
N THR A 372 18.89 6.85 -17.38
CA THR A 372 18.14 6.73 -18.64
C THR A 372 18.81 5.76 -19.62
N ARG A 373 20.15 5.77 -19.70
CA ARG A 373 20.94 4.81 -20.49
C ARG A 373 20.78 3.40 -19.93
N TRP A 374 20.99 3.24 -18.62
CA TRP A 374 20.88 1.97 -17.93
C TRP A 374 19.50 1.32 -18.09
N HIS A 375 18.41 2.10 -18.06
CA HIS A 375 17.06 1.59 -18.33
C HIS A 375 16.94 0.94 -19.72
N ARG A 376 17.63 1.46 -20.73
CA ARG A 376 17.66 0.87 -22.07
C ARG A 376 18.50 -0.40 -22.10
N GLU A 377 19.62 -0.40 -21.40
CA GLU A 377 20.50 -1.57 -21.25
C GLU A 377 19.77 -2.73 -20.58
N LEU A 378 19.05 -2.48 -19.47
CA LEU A 378 18.22 -3.47 -18.78
C LEU A 378 17.13 -4.06 -19.69
N GLN A 379 16.47 -3.23 -20.49
CA GLN A 379 15.46 -3.71 -21.43
C GLN A 379 16.07 -4.59 -22.52
N ASN A 380 17.24 -4.24 -23.04
CA ASN A 380 17.94 -5.03 -24.04
C ASN A 380 18.46 -6.36 -23.44
N GLU A 381 19.04 -6.33 -22.23
CA GLU A 381 19.46 -7.54 -21.50
C GLU A 381 18.28 -8.50 -21.30
N ALA A 382 17.14 -7.98 -20.83
CA ALA A 382 15.93 -8.78 -20.65
C ALA A 382 15.41 -9.37 -21.96
N LEU A 383 15.43 -8.61 -23.07
CA LEU A 383 15.04 -9.09 -24.40
C LEU A 383 15.96 -10.18 -24.93
N MET A 384 17.25 -10.09 -24.66
CA MET A 384 18.27 -11.04 -25.17
C MET A 384 18.34 -12.32 -24.34
N SER A 385 18.20 -12.21 -23.01
CA SER A 385 18.49 -13.32 -22.10
C SER A 385 17.29 -13.78 -21.24
N ASN A 386 16.14 -13.11 -21.35
CA ASN A 386 14.96 -13.29 -20.48
C ASN A 386 15.26 -13.11 -18.97
N LYS A 387 16.36 -12.48 -18.63
CA LYS A 387 16.78 -12.26 -17.25
C LYS A 387 17.62 -10.98 -17.12
N ILE A 388 17.72 -10.50 -15.88
CA ILE A 388 18.63 -9.43 -15.45
C ILE A 388 19.44 -9.97 -14.30
N LYS A 389 20.76 -9.72 -14.31
CA LYS A 389 21.67 -10.11 -13.23
C LYS A 389 22.23 -8.87 -12.53
N LEU A 390 22.12 -8.84 -11.20
CA LEU A 390 22.72 -7.80 -10.37
C LEU A 390 24.19 -8.09 -10.03
N PRO A 391 24.97 -7.08 -9.60
CA PRO A 391 26.36 -7.28 -9.14
C PRO A 391 26.46 -8.29 -7.99
N SER A 392 25.47 -8.35 -7.09
CA SER A 392 25.38 -9.36 -6.02
C SER A 392 25.21 -10.80 -6.52
N GLY A 393 24.95 -10.99 -7.83
CA GLY A 393 24.62 -12.27 -8.42
C GLY A 393 23.13 -12.61 -8.41
N ARG A 394 22.27 -11.79 -7.78
CA ARG A 394 20.80 -11.96 -7.83
C ARG A 394 20.31 -11.87 -9.26
N GLN A 395 19.35 -12.72 -9.62
CA GLN A 395 18.78 -12.77 -10.96
C GLN A 395 17.28 -12.58 -10.92
N TYR A 396 16.75 -11.81 -11.86
CA TYR A 396 15.32 -11.63 -12.11
C TYR A 396 14.97 -12.17 -13.48
N PHE A 397 14.00 -13.07 -13.53
CA PHE A 397 13.55 -13.70 -14.76
C PHE A 397 12.31 -13.00 -15.31
N PHE A 398 12.32 -12.73 -16.61
CA PHE A 398 11.25 -12.09 -17.36
C PHE A 398 10.84 -12.98 -18.54
N PRO A 399 10.21 -14.14 -18.28
CA PRO A 399 9.75 -15.01 -19.35
C PRO A 399 8.76 -14.26 -20.24
N ASN A 400 8.84 -14.48 -21.54
CA ASN A 400 7.98 -13.84 -22.56
C ASN A 400 8.11 -12.30 -22.61
N VAL A 401 9.29 -11.75 -22.34
CA VAL A 401 9.57 -10.35 -22.62
C VAL A 401 9.72 -10.16 -24.12
N GLU A 402 9.02 -9.16 -24.68
CA GLU A 402 9.01 -8.87 -26.10
C GLU A 402 8.96 -7.37 -26.38
N ARG A 403 9.42 -6.97 -27.55
CA ARG A 403 9.28 -5.61 -28.06
C ARG A 403 7.97 -5.52 -28.85
N LEU A 404 7.08 -4.65 -28.41
CA LEU A 404 5.79 -4.41 -29.07
C LEU A 404 5.97 -3.59 -30.34
N ARG A 405 4.97 -3.60 -31.24
CA ARG A 405 4.94 -2.77 -32.46
C ARG A 405 5.08 -1.27 -32.18
N SER A 406 4.68 -0.81 -31.01
CA SER A 406 4.87 0.57 -30.52
C SER A 406 6.32 0.90 -30.15
N GLY A 407 7.25 -0.05 -30.24
CA GLY A 407 8.63 0.10 -29.77
C GLY A 407 8.82 -0.08 -28.25
N SER A 408 7.73 -0.14 -27.47
CA SER A 408 7.80 -0.39 -26.03
C SER A 408 8.12 -1.86 -25.72
N VAL A 409 8.70 -2.10 -24.54
CA VAL A 409 9.05 -3.45 -24.07
C VAL A 409 8.03 -3.89 -23.02
N THR A 410 7.53 -5.11 -23.14
CA THR A 410 6.63 -5.69 -22.12
C THR A 410 7.36 -5.78 -20.77
N ASN A 411 6.61 -5.69 -19.66
CA ASN A 411 7.18 -5.69 -18.30
C ASN A 411 8.18 -4.55 -18.01
N SER A 412 8.25 -3.50 -18.84
CA SER A 412 9.23 -2.41 -18.75
C SER A 412 9.36 -1.80 -17.34
N THR A 413 8.25 -1.64 -16.61
CA THR A 413 8.29 -1.12 -15.23
C THR A 413 8.95 -2.11 -14.28
N ALA A 414 8.65 -3.40 -14.36
CA ALA A 414 9.26 -4.44 -13.53
C ALA A 414 10.76 -4.58 -13.82
N ILE A 415 11.13 -4.55 -15.10
CA ILE A 415 12.53 -4.60 -15.56
C ILE A 415 13.38 -3.50 -14.92
N LYS A 416 12.83 -2.29 -14.74
CA LYS A 416 13.54 -1.15 -14.13
C LYS A 416 13.44 -1.12 -12.62
N ASN A 417 12.33 -1.60 -12.06
CA ASN A 417 12.06 -1.53 -10.63
C ASN A 417 12.74 -2.66 -9.84
N TYR A 418 12.66 -3.91 -10.32
CA TYR A 418 13.15 -5.06 -9.55
C TYR A 418 14.64 -4.98 -9.21
N PRO A 419 15.55 -4.57 -10.12
CA PRO A 419 16.95 -4.39 -9.79
C PRO A 419 17.18 -3.38 -8.66
N VAL A 420 16.52 -2.23 -8.71
CA VAL A 420 16.67 -1.17 -7.70
C VAL A 420 16.15 -1.63 -6.35
N GLN A 421 14.89 -2.07 -6.31
CA GLN A 421 14.28 -2.51 -5.04
C GLN A 421 14.99 -3.73 -4.45
N GLY A 422 15.35 -4.69 -5.31
CA GLY A 422 16.00 -5.89 -4.84
C GLY A 422 17.40 -5.64 -4.29
N PHE A 423 18.22 -4.86 -4.99
CA PHE A 423 19.55 -4.54 -4.46
C PHE A 423 19.45 -3.74 -3.16
N ALA A 424 18.55 -2.75 -3.08
CA ALA A 424 18.36 -1.95 -1.87
C ALA A 424 17.91 -2.78 -0.66
N THR A 425 16.84 -3.58 -0.83
CA THR A 425 16.12 -4.18 0.31
C THR A 425 16.27 -5.69 0.44
N ALA A 426 16.79 -6.38 -0.59
CA ALA A 426 17.07 -7.82 -0.53
C ALA A 426 18.57 -8.15 -0.51
N ASP A 427 19.45 -7.16 -0.75
CA ASP A 427 20.90 -7.33 -0.63
C ASP A 427 21.48 -6.39 0.42
N LEU A 428 21.36 -5.05 0.32
CA LEU A 428 22.01 -4.12 1.23
C LEU A 428 21.42 -4.12 2.65
N LEU A 429 20.10 -4.07 2.79
CA LEU A 429 19.47 -4.11 4.12
C LEU A 429 19.77 -5.40 4.89
N PRO A 430 19.70 -6.60 4.30
CA PRO A 430 20.14 -7.84 4.94
C PRO A 430 21.58 -7.81 5.43
N ILE A 431 22.49 -7.23 4.65
CA ILE A 431 23.90 -7.05 5.09
C ILE A 431 23.96 -6.23 6.37
N ALA A 432 23.27 -5.09 6.41
CA ALA A 432 23.24 -4.23 7.59
C ALA A 432 22.63 -4.94 8.81
N LEU A 433 21.55 -5.71 8.64
CA LEU A 433 20.91 -6.48 9.70
C LEU A 433 21.85 -7.55 10.28
N ILE A 434 22.52 -8.30 9.41
CA ILE A 434 23.47 -9.35 9.83
C ILE A 434 24.66 -8.72 10.58
N ASN A 435 25.22 -7.63 10.03
CA ASN A 435 26.33 -6.93 10.66
C ASN A 435 25.94 -6.34 12.01
N LEU A 436 24.75 -5.73 12.10
CA LEU A 436 24.22 -5.21 13.35
C LEU A 436 24.10 -6.31 14.42
N LYS A 437 23.52 -7.45 14.06
CA LYS A 437 23.43 -8.60 14.99
C LYS A 437 24.80 -9.04 15.49
N ASN A 438 25.78 -9.13 14.61
CA ASN A 438 27.14 -9.50 14.95
C ASN A 438 27.79 -8.48 15.89
N LEU A 439 27.60 -7.18 15.63
CA LEU A 439 28.14 -6.10 16.45
C LEU A 439 27.50 -6.05 17.84
N LEU A 440 26.18 -6.19 17.94
CA LEU A 440 25.46 -6.27 19.22
C LEU A 440 25.98 -7.44 20.07
N THR A 441 26.15 -8.62 19.47
CA THR A 441 26.68 -9.80 20.11
C THR A 441 28.15 -9.60 20.57
N LYS A 442 29.01 -9.08 19.66
CA LYS A 442 30.44 -8.83 19.97
C LYS A 442 30.62 -7.83 21.10
N ARG A 443 29.72 -6.84 21.21
CA ARG A 443 29.77 -5.80 22.27
C ARG A 443 29.04 -6.22 23.54
N ASN A 444 28.47 -7.42 23.55
CA ASN A 444 27.67 -7.97 24.66
C ASN A 444 26.54 -7.01 25.10
N LEU A 445 25.88 -6.35 24.15
CA LEU A 445 24.74 -5.46 24.41
C LEU A 445 23.47 -6.26 24.64
N LYS A 446 22.66 -5.81 25.59
CA LYS A 446 21.31 -6.33 25.87
C LYS A 446 20.24 -5.75 24.93
N THR A 447 20.56 -4.66 24.27
CA THR A 447 19.77 -4.05 23.18
C THR A 447 19.54 -5.07 22.07
N ILE A 448 18.30 -5.16 21.57
CA ILE A 448 17.89 -6.17 20.59
C ILE A 448 17.27 -5.55 19.34
N ILE A 449 17.38 -6.26 18.22
CA ILE A 449 16.64 -5.93 17.00
C ILE A 449 15.22 -6.46 17.18
N CYS A 450 14.22 -5.59 17.12
CA CYS A 450 12.80 -5.98 17.30
C CYS A 450 11.96 -5.88 16.03
N ASN A 451 12.40 -5.11 15.03
CA ASN A 451 11.69 -5.01 13.75
C ASN A 451 12.60 -4.50 12.62
N THR A 452 12.15 -4.69 11.39
CA THR A 452 12.69 -4.05 10.20
C THR A 452 11.54 -3.72 9.25
N VAL A 453 11.53 -2.51 8.66
CA VAL A 453 10.44 -2.05 7.78
C VAL A 453 11.02 -1.37 6.55
N HIS A 454 10.86 -2.00 5.38
CA HIS A 454 11.38 -1.55 4.08
C HIS A 454 12.91 -1.36 4.09
N ASP A 455 13.37 -0.17 4.42
CA ASP A 455 14.77 0.27 4.49
C ASP A 455 15.17 0.77 5.89
N SER A 456 14.33 0.49 6.91
CA SER A 456 14.62 0.84 8.31
C SER A 456 14.85 -0.38 9.19
N ILE A 457 15.61 -0.17 10.27
CA ILE A 457 15.91 -1.14 11.33
C ILE A 457 15.43 -0.54 12.66
N VAL A 458 14.73 -1.33 13.46
CA VAL A 458 14.17 -0.90 14.74
C VAL A 458 14.78 -1.73 15.88
N LEU A 459 15.31 -1.04 16.88
CA LEU A 459 15.88 -1.64 18.09
C LEU A 459 15.02 -1.32 19.30
N ASP A 460 14.93 -2.28 20.20
CA ASP A 460 14.48 -2.12 21.57
C ASP A 460 15.72 -1.95 22.45
N VAL A 461 15.97 -0.70 22.88
CA VAL A 461 17.22 -0.29 23.54
C VAL A 461 17.13 -0.52 25.02
N TYR A 462 18.09 -1.28 25.55
CA TYR A 462 18.23 -1.49 26.99
C TYR A 462 18.64 -0.17 27.71
N PRO A 463 18.11 0.12 28.90
CA PRO A 463 18.56 1.26 29.71
C PRO A 463 20.08 1.31 29.82
N ASP A 464 20.66 2.51 29.80
CA ASP A 464 22.10 2.79 29.87
C ASP A 464 22.94 2.36 28.66
N GLU A 465 22.33 1.73 27.64
CA GLU A 465 23.00 1.37 26.38
C GLU A 465 22.71 2.35 25.22
N GLU A 466 22.00 3.46 25.44
CA GLU A 466 21.51 4.36 24.36
C GLU A 466 22.65 4.78 23.42
N GLN A 467 23.74 5.32 23.97
CA GLN A 467 24.85 5.81 23.15
C GLN A 467 25.57 4.68 22.41
N GLN A 468 25.70 3.52 23.06
CA GLN A 468 26.30 2.34 22.44
C GLN A 468 25.43 1.77 21.34
N ALA A 469 24.09 1.74 21.53
CA ALA A 469 23.12 1.30 20.54
C ALA A 469 23.14 2.22 19.30
N ILE A 470 23.12 3.55 19.49
CA ILE A 470 23.23 4.54 18.41
C ILE A 470 24.51 4.32 17.60
N THR A 471 25.66 4.21 18.30
CA THR A 471 26.97 4.01 17.65
C THR A 471 27.00 2.68 16.87
N THR A 472 26.45 1.61 17.46
CA THR A 472 26.45 0.28 16.86
C THR A 472 25.55 0.23 15.62
N LEU A 473 24.35 0.82 15.71
CA LEU A 473 23.42 0.90 14.56
C LEU A 473 24.02 1.72 13.42
N LYS A 474 24.60 2.89 13.75
CA LYS A 474 25.31 3.73 12.77
C LYS A 474 26.41 2.95 12.06
N GLU A 475 27.28 2.28 12.78
CA GLU A 475 28.39 1.49 12.22
C GLU A 475 27.86 0.39 11.28
N ALA A 476 26.86 -0.37 11.72
CA ALA A 476 26.26 -1.42 10.92
C ALA A 476 25.63 -0.91 9.62
N MET A 477 24.89 0.20 9.69
CA MET A 477 24.23 0.77 8.52
C MET A 477 25.21 1.43 7.54
N MET A 478 26.34 1.96 8.02
CA MET A 478 27.34 2.63 7.18
C MET A 478 28.41 1.67 6.62
N SER A 479 28.45 0.41 7.04
CA SER A 479 29.48 -0.57 6.62
C SER A 479 29.30 -1.14 5.21
N LEU A 480 28.21 -0.78 4.50
CA LEU A 480 27.78 -1.41 3.25
C LEU A 480 28.89 -1.55 2.19
N SER A 481 29.79 -0.56 2.06
CA SER A 481 30.86 -0.60 1.07
C SER A 481 31.84 -1.76 1.31
N ASN A 482 32.31 -1.90 2.55
CA ASN A 482 33.26 -2.94 2.94
C ASN A 482 32.60 -4.33 2.90
N GLU A 483 31.38 -4.42 3.42
CA GLU A 483 30.61 -5.67 3.42
C GLU A 483 30.30 -6.17 1.97
N CYS A 484 30.00 -5.25 1.04
CA CYS A 484 29.82 -5.61 -0.37
C CYS A 484 31.15 -6.10 -0.99
N GLU A 485 32.28 -5.50 -0.63
CA GLU A 485 33.59 -5.94 -1.10
C GLU A 485 33.92 -7.36 -0.62
N GLU A 486 33.69 -7.64 0.66
CA GLU A 486 33.94 -8.98 1.23
C GLU A 486 33.01 -10.05 0.67
N ARG A 487 31.70 -9.73 0.50
CA ARG A 487 30.68 -10.71 0.12
C ARG A 487 30.59 -10.94 -1.39
N TYR A 488 30.80 -9.88 -2.16
CA TYR A 488 30.52 -9.89 -3.60
C TYR A 488 31.72 -9.52 -4.47
N GLY A 489 32.81 -9.05 -3.88
CA GLY A 489 34.02 -8.65 -4.60
C GLY A 489 33.93 -7.29 -5.29
N PHE A 490 32.99 -6.42 -4.89
CA PHE A 490 32.90 -5.04 -5.40
C PHE A 490 32.61 -4.04 -4.28
N LYS A 491 33.06 -2.81 -4.43
CA LYS A 491 32.76 -1.70 -3.50
C LYS A 491 31.45 -1.01 -3.87
N TYR A 492 30.57 -0.83 -2.89
CA TYR A 492 29.43 0.07 -3.04
C TYR A 492 29.92 1.51 -2.86
N THR A 493 30.09 2.22 -3.99
CA THR A 493 30.77 3.52 -4.03
C THR A 493 29.84 4.72 -3.81
N MET A 494 28.53 4.49 -3.72
CA MET A 494 27.57 5.56 -3.45
C MET A 494 27.59 5.90 -1.95
N PRO A 495 27.64 7.19 -1.57
CA PRO A 495 27.55 7.58 -0.17
C PRO A 495 26.29 7.01 0.50
N VAL A 496 26.40 6.60 1.77
CA VAL A 496 25.30 6.00 2.54
C VAL A 496 24.71 7.04 3.49
N GLY A 497 23.49 7.51 3.16
CA GLY A 497 22.77 8.41 4.06
C GLY A 497 21.90 7.64 5.05
N ILE A 498 21.95 8.04 6.32
CA ILE A 498 21.13 7.47 7.38
C ILE A 498 20.57 8.55 8.29
N GLU A 499 19.38 8.29 8.83
CA GLU A 499 18.74 9.09 9.89
C GLU A 499 18.40 8.17 11.06
N LEU A 500 18.87 8.50 12.27
CA LEU A 500 18.58 7.75 13.49
C LEU A 500 17.67 8.57 14.38
N LYS A 501 16.61 7.93 14.89
CA LYS A 501 15.63 8.53 15.80
C LYS A 501 15.47 7.67 17.05
N LEU A 502 15.37 8.34 18.20
CA LEU A 502 15.19 7.69 19.52
C LEU A 502 13.95 8.26 20.21
N GLY A 503 13.17 7.42 20.84
CA GLY A 503 11.97 7.83 21.59
C GLY A 503 11.51 6.81 22.61
N ASN A 504 10.55 7.20 23.46
CA ASN A 504 9.93 6.28 24.41
C ASN A 504 8.94 5.31 23.73
N ASP A 505 8.47 5.68 22.55
CA ASP A 505 7.62 4.88 21.68
C ASP A 505 8.05 5.05 20.21
N TRP A 506 7.52 4.21 19.31
CA TRP A 506 7.91 4.22 17.90
C TRP A 506 7.26 5.35 17.07
N LEU A 507 6.39 6.17 17.64
CA LEU A 507 5.77 7.31 16.98
C LEU A 507 6.48 8.63 17.33
N ASN A 508 6.68 8.88 18.63
CA ASN A 508 7.16 10.14 19.18
C ASN A 508 8.68 10.10 19.36
N MET A 509 9.39 10.03 18.23
CA MET A 509 10.85 9.91 18.22
C MET A 509 11.51 11.23 17.86
N LYS A 510 12.69 11.48 18.41
CA LYS A 510 13.54 12.64 18.10
C LYS A 510 14.76 12.19 17.29
N GLU A 511 15.17 13.00 16.33
CA GLU A 511 16.41 12.79 15.58
C GLU A 511 17.61 12.89 16.54
N VAL A 512 18.45 11.86 16.55
CA VAL A 512 19.68 11.78 17.36
C VAL A 512 20.94 11.73 16.52
N TYR A 513 20.79 11.38 15.24
CA TYR A 513 21.89 11.39 14.28
C TYR A 513 21.34 11.48 12.85
N LYS A 514 22.03 12.24 12.00
CA LYS A 514 21.77 12.30 10.56
C LYS A 514 23.06 12.47 9.79
N SER A 515 23.17 11.74 8.71
CA SER A 515 24.25 11.88 7.73
C SER A 515 23.69 11.62 6.34
N ASN A 516 24.21 12.34 5.38
CA ASN A 516 23.91 12.10 3.97
C ASN A 516 25.00 11.29 3.25
N GLY A 517 26.03 10.84 3.99
CA GLY A 517 27.12 10.00 3.55
C GLY A 517 28.38 10.75 3.18
#